data_76cd89cce86f1913f669087080edae7e
#
_entry.id   76cd89cce86f1913f669087080edae7e
#
_cell.length_a   1.000
_cell.length_b   1.000
_cell.length_c   1.000
_cell.angle_alpha   90.00
_cell.angle_beta   90.00
_cell.angle_gamma   90.00
#
_symmetry.space_group_name_H-M   'P 1'
#
loop_
_entity.id
_entity.type
_entity.pdbx_description
1 polymer ?
#
loop_
_entity_poly.entity_id
_entity_poly.type
_entity_poly.pdbx_seq_one_letter_code
_entity_poly.pdbx_strand_id
1 'polypeptide(L)'
;MKRAILLSLIAAIGVAIWWAQRPRPQTLVLTGTVDGNEVVVSSKITGRIVSLTVDDGQWVKAGDLIAVLDQDELRADQGAAGHAIAQAHASAQQSVAQTELLENTLPTKVRQADAQVAQTQAQMQQAQAQVAQTQAQLRQAQAQVAQTQAAAAKAQDNFNRIRPLVQRDINPPQDLVTAQTDLDSAKANEQAAQAGAEAIERSVAASRAGVAAMERAESAARAGLADAQQQERQVPVQQRQTDALRAAESQAEANAAAAAARFGQTRIFAPASGIVTLRAARQGEVVNPGSPIVTLFDLSSTWVDTDVEETYADLIAMGETLRVRLPSGTEMTGPVIYKAVEADFATQRDVSRTKRDIKTVAIRVRVANPDGKLALGMTAWVMLPVPVLPPPPPVNSAKD
;
A
#
# COMPACT_ATOMS: atom_id res chain seq x y z
N MET A 1 60.90 6.49 -80.92
CA MET A 1 60.37 5.42 -80.05
C MET A 1 61.33 4.96 -78.95
N LYS A 2 62.66 4.74 -79.23
CA LYS A 2 63.62 4.23 -78.18
C LYS A 2 63.80 5.13 -76.95
N ARG A 3 63.70 6.47 -77.05
CA ARG A 3 63.87 7.43 -75.96
C ARG A 3 62.66 7.48 -75.02
N ALA A 4 61.44 7.24 -75.53
CA ALA A 4 60.19 7.20 -74.72
C ALA A 4 60.14 5.93 -73.86
N ILE A 5 60.62 4.79 -74.35
CA ILE A 5 60.70 3.54 -73.61
C ILE A 5 61.70 3.61 -72.45
N LEU A 6 62.84 4.32 -72.65
CA LEU A 6 63.88 4.51 -71.62
C LEU A 6 63.34 5.38 -70.46
N LEU A 7 62.59 6.44 -70.76
CA LEU A 7 61.98 7.32 -69.74
C LEU A 7 60.90 6.61 -68.95
N SER A 8 60.05 5.76 -69.58
CA SER A 8 59.03 4.96 -68.87
C SER A 8 59.70 3.92 -67.97
N LEU A 9 60.80 3.32 -68.36
CA LEU A 9 61.50 2.34 -67.50
C LEU A 9 62.15 3.02 -66.29
N ILE A 10 62.71 4.22 -66.42
CA ILE A 10 63.29 5.00 -65.30
C ILE A 10 62.14 5.42 -64.33
N ALA A 11 61.02 5.86 -64.85
CA ALA A 11 59.84 6.20 -64.02
C ALA A 11 59.29 4.97 -63.27
N ALA A 12 59.22 3.78 -63.94
CA ALA A 12 58.77 2.55 -63.29
C ALA A 12 59.73 2.08 -62.18
N ILE A 13 61.07 2.21 -62.43
CA ILE A 13 62.08 1.91 -61.42
C ILE A 13 62.01 2.91 -60.25
N GLY A 14 61.78 4.21 -60.50
CA GLY A 14 61.57 5.22 -59.44
C GLY A 14 60.34 4.94 -58.58
N VAL A 15 59.25 4.54 -59.20
CA VAL A 15 58.00 4.12 -58.48
C VAL A 15 58.25 2.83 -57.69
N ALA A 16 58.96 1.87 -58.23
CA ALA A 16 59.30 0.62 -57.55
C ALA A 16 60.21 0.85 -56.34
N ILE A 17 61.25 1.72 -56.48
CA ILE A 17 62.14 2.10 -55.39
C ILE A 17 61.36 2.90 -54.32
N TRP A 18 60.46 3.83 -54.70
CA TRP A 18 59.63 4.59 -53.79
C TRP A 18 58.64 3.66 -53.05
N TRP A 19 58.05 2.63 -53.71
CA TRP A 19 57.17 1.64 -53.09
C TRP A 19 57.97 0.68 -52.18
N ALA A 20 59.24 0.32 -52.53
CA ALA A 20 60.09 -0.54 -51.71
C ALA A 20 60.67 0.20 -50.48
N GLN A 21 60.81 1.53 -50.53
CA GLN A 21 61.30 2.37 -49.43
C GLN A 21 60.19 2.87 -48.49
N ARG A 22 58.91 2.49 -48.72
CA ARG A 22 57.87 2.79 -47.75
C ARG A 22 58.21 2.12 -46.43
N PRO A 23 58.37 2.86 -45.34
CA PRO A 23 58.55 2.27 -44.01
C PRO A 23 57.44 1.35 -43.72
N ARG A 24 57.71 0.07 -43.53
CA ARG A 24 56.68 -0.90 -43.06
C ARG A 24 56.38 -0.51 -41.64
N PRO A 25 55.04 -0.41 -41.29
CA PRO A 25 54.66 -0.13 -39.94
C PRO A 25 55.26 -1.21 -39.03
N GLN A 26 56.03 -0.81 -38.05
CA GLN A 26 56.54 -1.72 -37.03
C GLN A 26 55.35 -2.09 -36.12
N THR A 27 55.22 -3.37 -35.81
CA THR A 27 54.21 -3.83 -34.87
C THR A 27 54.90 -4.02 -33.53
N LEU A 28 54.53 -3.19 -32.56
CA LEU A 28 54.92 -3.38 -31.16
C LEU A 28 54.09 -4.52 -30.59
N VAL A 29 54.74 -5.51 -30.01
CA VAL A 29 54.06 -6.64 -29.34
C VAL A 29 54.14 -6.40 -27.85
N LEU A 30 52.96 -6.21 -27.25
CA LEU A 30 52.77 -5.99 -25.82
C LEU A 30 52.33 -7.31 -25.17
N THR A 31 52.99 -7.69 -24.10
CA THR A 31 52.58 -8.87 -23.32
C THR A 31 51.50 -8.46 -22.35
N GLY A 32 50.42 -9.16 -22.36
CA GLY A 32 49.29 -8.96 -21.45
C GLY A 32 48.79 -10.28 -20.87
N THR A 33 47.88 -10.16 -19.95
CA THR A 33 47.18 -11.29 -19.31
C THR A 33 45.68 -11.22 -19.56
N VAL A 34 45.09 -12.36 -19.81
CA VAL A 34 43.62 -12.48 -19.92
C VAL A 34 43.01 -12.33 -18.53
N ASP A 35 42.07 -11.41 -18.42
CA ASP A 35 41.31 -11.14 -17.20
C ASP A 35 39.81 -10.98 -17.54
N GLY A 36 38.94 -10.87 -16.53
CA GLY A 36 37.51 -10.70 -16.72
C GLY A 36 36.78 -10.48 -15.42
N ASN A 37 35.44 -10.36 -15.51
CA ASN A 37 34.63 -10.19 -14.32
C ASN A 37 34.51 -11.50 -13.53
N GLU A 38 34.91 -11.44 -12.28
CA GLU A 38 34.63 -12.48 -11.31
C GLU A 38 33.38 -12.12 -10.49
N VAL A 39 32.45 -13.04 -10.40
CA VAL A 39 31.21 -12.90 -9.63
C VAL A 39 31.26 -13.85 -8.45
N VAL A 40 31.37 -13.29 -7.26
CA VAL A 40 31.36 -14.08 -6.01
C VAL A 40 29.91 -14.35 -5.62
N VAL A 41 29.52 -15.60 -5.65
CA VAL A 41 28.20 -16.07 -5.17
C VAL A 41 28.32 -16.34 -3.67
N SER A 42 27.56 -15.59 -2.87
CA SER A 42 27.59 -15.67 -1.41
C SER A 42 26.21 -15.96 -0.83
N SER A 43 26.18 -16.48 0.40
CA SER A 43 24.94 -16.66 1.14
C SER A 43 24.37 -15.32 1.61
N LYS A 44 23.03 -15.19 1.61
CA LYS A 44 22.29 -14.07 2.20
C LYS A 44 21.85 -14.34 3.64
N ILE A 45 21.84 -15.62 4.05
CA ILE A 45 21.40 -16.08 5.37
C ILE A 45 22.44 -17.02 5.98
N THR A 46 22.38 -17.20 7.28
CA THR A 46 23.14 -18.26 7.98
C THR A 46 22.48 -19.60 7.74
N GLY A 47 23.27 -20.63 7.46
CA GLY A 47 22.78 -21.98 7.33
C GLY A 47 23.88 -22.99 7.02
N ARG A 48 23.59 -24.28 7.22
CA ARG A 48 24.49 -25.37 6.83
C ARG A 48 24.23 -25.73 5.37
N ILE A 49 25.28 -25.90 4.58
CA ILE A 49 25.18 -26.38 3.21
C ILE A 49 24.79 -27.87 3.22
N VAL A 50 23.58 -28.19 2.78
CA VAL A 50 23.10 -29.57 2.65
C VAL A 50 23.60 -30.19 1.35
N SER A 51 23.58 -29.44 0.26
CA SER A 51 24.10 -29.89 -1.04
C SER A 51 24.77 -28.73 -1.78
N LEU A 52 25.85 -29.05 -2.46
CA LEU A 52 26.54 -28.19 -3.43
C LEU A 52 26.51 -28.91 -4.76
N THR A 53 25.85 -28.30 -5.75
CA THR A 53 25.50 -28.98 -7.02
C THR A 53 26.50 -28.72 -8.15
N VAL A 54 27.54 -27.93 -7.88
CA VAL A 54 28.53 -27.53 -8.88
C VAL A 54 29.94 -27.89 -8.44
N ASP A 55 30.81 -28.18 -9.43
CA ASP A 55 32.21 -28.50 -9.24
C ASP A 55 33.13 -27.44 -9.84
N ASP A 56 34.41 -27.40 -9.39
CA ASP A 56 35.42 -26.51 -9.96
C ASP A 56 35.60 -26.82 -11.44
N GLY A 57 35.67 -25.79 -12.29
CA GLY A 57 35.77 -25.90 -13.73
C GLY A 57 34.44 -26.17 -14.44
N GLN A 58 33.33 -26.34 -13.73
CA GLN A 58 32.02 -26.59 -14.33
C GLN A 58 31.41 -25.32 -14.90
N TRP A 59 30.79 -25.45 -16.08
CA TRP A 59 29.97 -24.40 -16.69
C TRP A 59 28.60 -24.33 -16.02
N VAL A 60 28.14 -23.11 -15.68
CA VAL A 60 26.82 -22.82 -15.13
C VAL A 60 26.16 -21.69 -15.90
N LYS A 61 24.84 -21.74 -16.01
CA LYS A 61 24.02 -20.67 -16.58
C LYS A 61 23.44 -19.81 -15.47
N ALA A 62 23.12 -18.55 -15.78
CA ALA A 62 22.36 -17.71 -14.88
C ALA A 62 21.04 -18.40 -14.50
N GLY A 63 20.75 -18.49 -13.19
CA GLY A 63 19.58 -19.18 -12.65
C GLY A 63 19.82 -20.67 -12.30
N ASP A 64 20.96 -21.25 -12.60
CA ASP A 64 21.28 -22.62 -12.18
C ASP A 64 21.45 -22.70 -10.67
N LEU A 65 21.00 -23.80 -10.06
CA LEU A 65 21.13 -24.04 -8.62
C LEU A 65 22.58 -24.34 -8.28
N ILE A 66 23.16 -23.57 -7.39
CA ILE A 66 24.54 -23.71 -6.89
C ILE A 66 24.60 -24.49 -5.60
N ALA A 67 23.79 -24.08 -4.61
CA ALA A 67 23.79 -24.70 -3.30
C ALA A 67 22.41 -24.67 -2.65
N VAL A 68 22.18 -25.60 -1.76
CA VAL A 68 20.98 -25.65 -0.91
C VAL A 68 21.44 -25.66 0.55
N LEU A 69 20.96 -24.69 1.32
CA LEU A 69 21.13 -24.64 2.76
C LEU A 69 20.07 -25.49 3.48
N ASP A 70 20.29 -25.79 4.73
CA ASP A 70 19.32 -26.46 5.59
C ASP A 70 18.00 -25.69 5.62
N GLN A 71 16.90 -26.38 5.36
CA GLN A 71 15.58 -25.79 5.15
C GLN A 71 14.59 -26.09 6.28
N ASP A 72 14.93 -26.99 7.21
CA ASP A 72 13.93 -27.57 8.12
C ASP A 72 13.31 -26.52 9.04
N GLU A 73 14.12 -25.67 9.65
CA GLU A 73 13.66 -24.58 10.52
C GLU A 73 12.85 -23.54 9.73
N LEU A 74 13.38 -23.06 8.58
CA LEU A 74 12.73 -22.03 7.78
C LEU A 74 11.43 -22.53 7.10
N ARG A 75 11.34 -23.83 6.82
CA ARG A 75 10.10 -24.47 6.36
C ARG A 75 9.05 -24.52 7.46
N ALA A 76 9.47 -24.83 8.70
CA ALA A 76 8.57 -24.81 9.85
C ALA A 76 8.06 -23.38 10.12
N ASP A 77 8.94 -22.36 10.05
CA ASP A 77 8.59 -20.96 10.19
C ASP A 77 7.59 -20.50 9.11
N GLN A 78 7.83 -20.89 7.85
CA GLN A 78 6.91 -20.60 6.74
C GLN A 78 5.54 -21.25 7.00
N GLY A 79 5.52 -22.50 7.48
CA GLY A 79 4.29 -23.21 7.84
C GLY A 79 3.54 -22.50 8.97
N ALA A 80 4.24 -22.14 10.04
CA ALA A 80 3.66 -21.40 11.17
C ALA A 80 3.08 -20.05 10.75
N ALA A 81 3.78 -19.31 9.90
CA ALA A 81 3.29 -18.05 9.34
C ALA A 81 2.03 -18.25 8.45
N GLY A 82 1.97 -19.36 7.69
CA GLY A 82 0.77 -19.73 6.93
C GLY A 82 -0.44 -20.02 7.81
N HIS A 83 -0.25 -20.73 8.92
CA HIS A 83 -1.31 -20.96 9.91
C HIS A 83 -1.77 -19.66 10.61
N ALA A 84 -0.84 -18.73 10.87
CA ALA A 84 -1.16 -17.42 11.43
C ALA A 84 -2.07 -16.59 10.49
N ILE A 85 -1.84 -16.63 9.16
CA ILE A 85 -2.75 -16.01 8.18
C ILE A 85 -4.13 -16.65 8.28
N ALA A 86 -4.22 -17.97 8.26
CA ALA A 86 -5.52 -18.66 8.30
C ALA A 86 -6.31 -18.29 9.56
N GLN A 87 -5.64 -18.20 10.71
CA GLN A 87 -6.25 -17.78 11.98
C GLN A 87 -6.72 -16.31 11.93
N ALA A 88 -5.87 -15.39 11.46
CA ALA A 88 -6.21 -13.97 11.33
C ALA A 88 -7.38 -13.76 10.37
N HIS A 89 -7.38 -14.45 9.22
CA HIS A 89 -8.47 -14.43 8.24
C HIS A 89 -9.79 -14.92 8.83
N ALA A 90 -9.79 -16.05 9.55
CA ALA A 90 -11.00 -16.57 10.22
C ALA A 90 -11.56 -15.57 11.24
N SER A 91 -10.67 -14.92 12.02
CA SER A 91 -11.07 -13.90 12.99
C SER A 91 -11.67 -12.65 12.33
N ALA A 92 -11.07 -12.19 11.22
CA ALA A 92 -11.58 -11.07 10.44
C ALA A 92 -12.95 -11.41 9.82
N GLN A 93 -13.11 -12.59 9.22
CA GLN A 93 -14.40 -13.05 8.68
C GLN A 93 -15.49 -13.14 9.73
N GLN A 94 -15.17 -13.68 10.91
CA GLN A 94 -16.13 -13.74 12.02
C GLN A 94 -16.59 -12.33 12.42
N SER A 95 -15.68 -11.38 12.52
CA SER A 95 -16.00 -10.00 12.87
C SER A 95 -16.82 -9.31 11.78
N VAL A 96 -16.52 -9.57 10.49
CA VAL A 96 -17.32 -9.07 9.36
C VAL A 96 -18.77 -9.57 9.47
N ALA A 97 -18.97 -10.88 9.66
CA ALA A 97 -20.31 -11.47 9.78
C ALA A 97 -21.09 -10.88 10.98
N GLN A 98 -20.41 -10.62 12.09
CA GLN A 98 -21.03 -9.98 13.25
C GLN A 98 -21.39 -8.51 12.97
N THR A 99 -20.56 -7.78 12.25
CA THR A 99 -20.83 -6.39 11.83
C THR A 99 -22.06 -6.35 10.92
N GLU A 100 -22.13 -7.20 9.91
CA GLU A 100 -23.27 -7.31 9.00
C GLU A 100 -24.59 -7.63 9.75
N LEU A 101 -24.53 -8.53 10.72
CA LEU A 101 -25.70 -8.85 11.56
C LEU A 101 -26.18 -7.60 12.30
N LEU A 102 -25.29 -6.83 12.90
CA LEU A 102 -25.65 -5.60 13.62
C LEU A 102 -26.15 -4.52 12.66
N GLU A 103 -25.52 -4.32 11.52
CA GLU A 103 -25.93 -3.37 10.48
C GLU A 103 -27.33 -3.65 9.93
N ASN A 104 -27.72 -4.91 9.85
CA ASN A 104 -29.04 -5.31 9.37
C ASN A 104 -30.12 -5.26 10.46
N THR A 105 -29.76 -5.56 11.73
CA THR A 105 -30.74 -5.69 12.81
C THR A 105 -30.99 -4.38 13.55
N LEU A 106 -29.96 -3.60 13.85
CA LEU A 106 -30.10 -2.41 14.69
C LEU A 106 -30.90 -1.28 14.02
N PRO A 107 -30.69 -0.91 12.74
CA PRO A 107 -31.49 0.10 12.06
C PRO A 107 -32.98 -0.33 11.95
N THR A 108 -33.24 -1.63 11.88
CA THR A 108 -34.60 -2.15 11.85
C THR A 108 -35.31 -1.95 13.21
N LYS A 109 -34.58 -2.17 14.32
CA LYS A 109 -35.10 -1.88 15.68
C LYS A 109 -35.36 -0.38 15.87
N VAL A 110 -34.46 0.50 15.37
CA VAL A 110 -34.70 1.94 15.43
C VAL A 110 -35.97 2.33 14.68
N ARG A 111 -36.15 1.82 13.46
CA ARG A 111 -37.37 2.08 12.67
C ARG A 111 -38.66 1.55 13.36
N GLN A 112 -38.59 0.39 14.02
CA GLN A 112 -39.72 -0.14 14.80
C GLN A 112 -40.05 0.75 15.99
N ALA A 113 -39.03 1.21 16.73
CA ALA A 113 -39.23 2.10 17.86
C ALA A 113 -39.75 3.48 17.41
N ASP A 114 -39.29 4.01 16.29
CA ASP A 114 -39.80 5.26 15.71
C ASP A 114 -41.27 5.14 15.28
N ALA A 115 -41.63 4.03 14.64
CA ALA A 115 -43.04 3.75 14.31
C ALA A 115 -43.91 3.66 15.54
N GLN A 116 -43.40 3.12 16.66
CA GLN A 116 -44.12 3.08 17.94
C GLN A 116 -44.33 4.50 18.51
N VAL A 117 -43.33 5.37 18.41
CA VAL A 117 -43.48 6.80 18.80
C VAL A 117 -44.56 7.47 17.95
N ALA A 118 -44.52 7.30 16.63
CA ALA A 118 -45.52 7.87 15.72
C ALA A 118 -46.94 7.38 16.04
N GLN A 119 -47.07 6.10 16.35
CA GLN A 119 -48.36 5.52 16.75
C GLN A 119 -48.91 6.13 18.05
N THR A 120 -48.07 6.26 19.09
CA THR A 120 -48.48 6.86 20.37
C THR A 120 -48.79 8.34 20.23
N GLN A 121 -48.06 9.08 19.37
CA GLN A 121 -48.37 10.48 19.05
C GLN A 121 -49.74 10.63 18.36
N ALA A 122 -50.08 9.74 17.41
CA ALA A 122 -51.39 9.75 16.78
C ALA A 122 -52.51 9.49 17.81
N GLN A 123 -52.31 8.55 18.75
CA GLN A 123 -53.24 8.28 19.82
C GLN A 123 -53.39 9.47 20.78
N MET A 124 -52.30 10.17 21.10
CA MET A 124 -52.35 11.38 21.91
C MET A 124 -53.12 12.50 21.22
N GLN A 125 -52.94 12.71 19.92
CA GLN A 125 -53.71 13.68 19.14
C GLN A 125 -55.20 13.37 19.16
N GLN A 126 -55.59 12.08 19.05
CA GLN A 126 -56.99 11.66 19.16
C GLN A 126 -57.56 11.95 20.56
N ALA A 127 -56.79 11.66 21.63
CA ALA A 127 -57.21 11.96 23.00
C ALA A 127 -57.35 13.49 23.22
N GLN A 128 -56.46 14.31 22.68
CA GLN A 128 -56.56 15.76 22.72
C GLN A 128 -57.80 16.29 21.98
N ALA A 129 -58.11 15.72 20.82
CA ALA A 129 -59.34 16.07 20.09
C ALA A 129 -60.60 15.73 20.91
N GLN A 130 -60.59 14.58 21.61
CA GLN A 130 -61.68 14.20 22.52
C GLN A 130 -61.83 15.19 23.66
N VAL A 131 -60.74 15.67 24.27
CA VAL A 131 -60.79 16.73 25.31
C VAL A 131 -61.41 18.01 24.73
N ALA A 132 -60.99 18.42 23.52
CA ALA A 132 -61.55 19.61 22.87
C ALA A 132 -63.06 19.50 22.65
N GLN A 133 -63.55 18.32 22.22
CA GLN A 133 -64.97 18.02 22.03
C GLN A 133 -65.74 18.12 23.34
N THR A 134 -65.30 17.44 24.42
CA THR A 134 -65.92 17.47 25.70
C THR A 134 -65.92 18.86 26.35
N GLN A 135 -64.87 19.64 26.14
CA GLN A 135 -64.77 21.09 26.55
C GLN A 135 -65.81 21.93 25.81
N ALA A 136 -66.10 21.69 24.54
CA ALA A 136 -67.12 22.38 23.76
C ALA A 136 -68.53 22.04 24.35
N GLN A 137 -68.75 20.77 24.69
CA GLN A 137 -69.97 20.37 25.36
C GLN A 137 -70.15 21.04 26.74
N LEU A 138 -69.07 21.15 27.51
CA LEU A 138 -69.09 21.87 28.80
C LEU A 138 -69.53 23.34 28.64
N ARG A 139 -68.90 24.04 27.64
CA ARG A 139 -69.29 25.43 27.36
C ARG A 139 -70.76 25.58 27.00
N GLN A 140 -71.36 24.62 26.24
CA GLN A 140 -72.76 24.58 25.90
C GLN A 140 -73.62 24.34 27.14
N ALA A 141 -73.27 23.41 28.05
CA ALA A 141 -73.98 23.15 29.28
C ALA A 141 -73.87 24.36 30.21
N GLN A 142 -72.73 25.04 30.32
CA GLN A 142 -72.61 26.28 31.12
C GLN A 142 -73.48 27.41 30.60
N ALA A 143 -73.62 27.55 29.27
CA ALA A 143 -74.55 28.50 28.66
C ALA A 143 -75.98 28.17 29.03
N GLN A 144 -76.35 26.85 29.05
CA GLN A 144 -77.71 26.40 29.52
C GLN A 144 -77.96 26.69 31.01
N VAL A 145 -76.91 26.50 31.85
CA VAL A 145 -77.00 26.90 33.28
C VAL A 145 -77.24 28.40 33.43
N ALA A 146 -76.51 29.24 32.70
CA ALA A 146 -76.73 30.66 32.71
C ALA A 146 -78.16 31.09 32.28
N GLN A 147 -78.72 30.40 31.26
CA GLN A 147 -80.05 30.65 30.78
C GLN A 147 -81.09 30.29 31.86
N THR A 148 -81.00 29.09 32.50
CA THR A 148 -81.90 28.62 33.51
C THR A 148 -81.80 29.44 34.81
N GLN A 149 -80.57 29.89 35.15
CA GLN A 149 -80.35 30.76 36.27
C GLN A 149 -81.01 32.14 36.07
N ALA A 150 -80.92 32.72 34.87
CA ALA A 150 -81.60 33.97 34.52
C ALA A 150 -83.14 33.79 34.59
N ALA A 151 -83.67 32.63 34.18
CA ALA A 151 -85.09 32.29 34.28
C ALA A 151 -85.51 32.16 35.76
N ALA A 152 -84.74 31.46 36.61
CA ALA A 152 -84.99 31.34 38.02
C ALA A 152 -85.00 32.68 38.76
N ALA A 153 -83.97 33.55 38.42
CA ALA A 153 -83.92 34.91 38.96
C ALA A 153 -85.16 35.75 38.58
N LYS A 154 -85.63 35.67 37.31
CA LYS A 154 -86.84 36.33 36.87
C LYS A 154 -88.08 35.83 37.58
N ALA A 155 -88.22 34.50 37.77
CA ALA A 155 -89.34 33.91 38.54
C ALA A 155 -89.28 34.32 40.01
N GLN A 156 -88.10 34.36 40.61
CA GLN A 156 -87.90 34.83 41.98
C GLN A 156 -88.33 36.31 42.15
N ASP A 157 -87.91 37.18 41.21
CA ASP A 157 -88.32 38.59 41.24
C ASP A 157 -89.85 38.74 41.07
N ASN A 158 -90.52 37.96 40.23
CA ASN A 158 -91.93 37.94 40.06
C ASN A 158 -92.64 37.51 41.37
N PHE A 159 -92.16 36.41 41.97
CA PHE A 159 -92.68 35.96 43.24
C PHE A 159 -92.51 37.01 44.35
N ASN A 160 -91.35 37.65 44.47
CA ASN A 160 -91.10 38.69 45.46
C ASN A 160 -92.00 39.90 45.24
N ARG A 161 -92.41 40.19 44.03
CA ARG A 161 -93.32 41.32 43.72
C ARG A 161 -94.79 40.98 44.02
N ILE A 162 -95.25 39.76 43.70
CA ILE A 162 -96.62 39.32 43.88
C ILE A 162 -96.92 39.05 45.38
N ARG A 163 -96.04 38.46 46.09
CA ARG A 163 -96.21 38.11 47.54
C ARG A 163 -96.74 39.24 48.40
N PRO A 164 -96.20 40.50 48.43
CA PRO A 164 -96.68 41.62 49.24
C PRO A 164 -98.04 42.16 48.72
N LEU A 165 -98.37 42.00 47.42
CA LEU A 165 -99.60 42.48 46.83
C LEU A 165 -100.79 41.57 47.28
N VAL A 166 -100.56 40.24 47.33
CA VAL A 166 -101.56 39.28 47.87
C VAL A 166 -101.71 39.50 49.37
N GLN A 167 -100.67 39.73 50.13
CA GLN A 167 -100.72 40.02 51.57
C GLN A 167 -101.52 41.29 51.91
N ARG A 168 -101.70 42.22 50.93
CA ARG A 168 -102.51 43.45 51.06
C ARG A 168 -103.85 43.35 50.38
N ASP A 169 -104.32 42.11 50.04
CA ASP A 169 -105.60 41.82 49.38
C ASP A 169 -105.77 42.57 48.02
N ILE A 170 -104.62 42.95 47.33
CA ILE A 170 -104.68 43.63 46.04
C ILE A 170 -104.79 42.60 44.88
N ASN A 171 -104.16 41.43 45.00
CA ASN A 171 -104.18 40.32 44.03
C ASN A 171 -104.86 39.09 44.63
N PRO A 172 -105.45 38.22 43.76
CA PRO A 172 -106.05 36.92 44.21
C PRO A 172 -104.93 36.00 44.78
N PRO A 173 -105.30 35.15 45.82
CA PRO A 173 -104.38 34.15 46.38
C PRO A 173 -103.87 33.14 45.36
N GLN A 174 -104.58 32.93 44.28
CA GLN A 174 -104.23 32.07 43.17
C GLN A 174 -102.98 32.52 42.47
N ASP A 175 -102.75 33.83 42.31
CA ASP A 175 -101.57 34.41 41.65
C ASP A 175 -100.30 34.11 42.44
N LEU A 176 -100.32 34.07 43.77
CA LEU A 176 -99.22 33.67 44.60
C LEU A 176 -98.85 32.19 44.44
N VAL A 177 -99.84 31.31 44.39
CA VAL A 177 -99.59 29.87 44.13
C VAL A 177 -99.00 29.62 42.79
N THR A 178 -99.45 30.35 41.74
CA THR A 178 -98.91 30.28 40.39
C THR A 178 -97.47 30.72 40.41
N ALA A 179 -97.16 31.91 40.99
CA ALA A 179 -95.80 32.45 41.03
C ALA A 179 -94.85 31.59 41.88
N GLN A 180 -95.33 30.90 42.93
CA GLN A 180 -94.54 29.94 43.68
C GLN A 180 -94.23 28.68 42.87
N THR A 181 -95.26 28.14 42.15
CA THR A 181 -95.08 26.98 41.28
C THR A 181 -94.05 27.27 40.13
N ASP A 182 -94.20 28.45 39.53
CA ASP A 182 -93.25 28.91 38.46
C ASP A 182 -91.83 29.01 39.01
N LEU A 183 -91.64 29.56 40.23
CA LEU A 183 -90.33 29.69 40.86
C LEU A 183 -89.76 28.31 41.21
N ASP A 184 -90.54 27.41 41.76
CA ASP A 184 -90.12 26.05 42.11
C ASP A 184 -89.71 25.26 40.85
N SER A 185 -90.50 25.40 39.79
CA SER A 185 -90.17 24.81 38.46
C SER A 185 -88.89 25.39 37.89
N ALA A 186 -88.70 26.73 37.95
CA ALA A 186 -87.49 27.37 37.43
C ALA A 186 -86.25 26.96 38.23
N LYS A 187 -86.33 26.87 39.57
CA LYS A 187 -85.26 26.36 40.42
C LYS A 187 -84.93 24.89 40.16
N ALA A 188 -85.93 24.05 39.97
CA ALA A 188 -85.74 22.65 39.62
C ALA A 188 -85.04 22.52 38.26
N ASN A 189 -85.35 23.36 37.28
CA ASN A 189 -84.67 23.38 35.97
C ASN A 189 -83.20 23.89 36.08
N GLU A 190 -82.95 24.90 36.92
CA GLU A 190 -81.60 25.35 37.20
C GLU A 190 -80.75 24.24 37.84
N GLN A 191 -81.25 23.58 38.85
CA GLN A 191 -80.54 22.49 39.51
C GLN A 191 -80.32 21.30 38.55
N ALA A 192 -81.20 20.99 37.66
CA ALA A 192 -81.05 19.98 36.64
C ALA A 192 -79.92 20.37 35.63
N ALA A 193 -79.93 21.64 35.21
CA ALA A 193 -78.85 22.16 34.31
C ALA A 193 -77.49 22.18 35.02
N GLN A 194 -77.38 22.60 36.27
CA GLN A 194 -76.17 22.54 37.07
C GLN A 194 -75.67 21.11 37.22
N ALA A 195 -76.48 20.19 37.56
CA ALA A 195 -76.13 18.76 37.69
C ALA A 195 -75.62 18.20 36.32
N GLY A 196 -76.23 18.62 35.20
CA GLY A 196 -75.77 18.30 33.84
C GLY A 196 -74.42 18.84 33.53
N ALA A 197 -74.12 20.13 33.86
CA ALA A 197 -72.88 20.74 33.67
C ALA A 197 -71.72 20.08 34.47
N GLU A 198 -72.04 19.74 35.77
CA GLU A 198 -71.05 19.01 36.61
C GLU A 198 -70.73 17.61 36.07
N ALA A 199 -71.72 16.90 35.50
CA ALA A 199 -71.51 15.58 34.92
C ALA A 199 -70.54 15.70 33.70
N ILE A 200 -70.69 16.76 32.87
CA ILE A 200 -69.84 16.99 31.75
C ILE A 200 -68.41 17.46 32.21
N GLU A 201 -68.35 18.24 33.28
CA GLU A 201 -67.06 18.65 33.88
C GLU A 201 -66.25 17.43 34.36
N ARG A 202 -66.91 16.49 35.01
CA ARG A 202 -66.29 15.20 35.38
C ARG A 202 -65.81 14.43 34.13
N SER A 203 -66.59 14.47 33.04
CA SER A 203 -66.17 13.87 31.75
C SER A 203 -64.98 14.55 31.17
N VAL A 204 -64.81 15.89 31.22
CA VAL A 204 -63.63 16.63 30.83
C VAL A 204 -62.44 16.21 31.67
N ALA A 205 -62.59 16.09 32.99
CA ALA A 205 -61.52 15.66 33.88
C ALA A 205 -61.04 14.24 33.53
N ALA A 206 -61.98 13.30 33.26
CA ALA A 206 -61.63 11.97 32.80
C ALA A 206 -60.90 11.95 31.45
N SER A 207 -61.33 12.77 30.47
CA SER A 207 -60.68 12.90 29.18
C SER A 207 -59.26 13.46 29.31
N ARG A 208 -59.04 14.46 30.19
CA ARG A 208 -57.70 14.99 30.50
C ARG A 208 -56.79 13.97 31.16
N ALA A 209 -57.34 13.15 32.07
CA ALA A 209 -56.56 12.03 32.64
C ALA A 209 -56.15 11.03 31.57
N GLY A 210 -56.98 10.81 30.54
CA GLY A 210 -56.63 10.01 29.36
C GLY A 210 -55.45 10.60 28.58
N VAL A 211 -55.44 11.91 28.33
CA VAL A 211 -54.31 12.59 27.68
C VAL A 211 -53.03 12.42 28.49
N ALA A 212 -53.08 12.62 29.83
CA ALA A 212 -51.91 12.42 30.69
C ALA A 212 -51.37 10.98 30.68
N ALA A 213 -52.26 9.99 30.49
CA ALA A 213 -51.83 8.60 30.28
C ALA A 213 -51.15 8.38 28.94
N MET A 214 -51.62 9.03 27.85
CA MET A 214 -50.99 8.95 26.54
C MET A 214 -49.64 9.69 26.51
N GLU A 215 -49.47 10.82 27.22
CA GLU A 215 -48.20 11.52 27.39
C GLU A 215 -47.13 10.64 28.04
N ARG A 216 -47.53 9.87 29.06
CA ARG A 216 -46.61 8.89 29.69
C ARG A 216 -46.27 7.76 28.73
N ALA A 217 -47.22 7.26 27.96
CA ALA A 217 -47.00 6.24 26.95
C ALA A 217 -46.04 6.74 25.83
N GLU A 218 -46.21 8.00 25.38
CA GLU A 218 -45.30 8.62 24.41
C GLU A 218 -43.91 8.78 24.99
N SER A 219 -43.78 9.22 26.23
CA SER A 219 -42.49 9.34 26.91
C SER A 219 -41.76 8.00 27.00
N ALA A 220 -42.50 6.91 27.33
CA ALA A 220 -41.94 5.57 27.35
C ALA A 220 -41.51 5.09 25.93
N ALA A 221 -42.32 5.38 24.91
CA ALA A 221 -41.98 5.05 23.54
C ALA A 221 -40.70 5.82 23.06
N ARG A 222 -40.58 7.10 23.39
CA ARG A 222 -39.37 7.91 23.11
C ARG A 222 -38.13 7.37 23.83
N ALA A 223 -38.27 6.92 25.08
CA ALA A 223 -37.19 6.27 25.79
C ALA A 223 -36.73 4.98 25.06
N GLY A 224 -37.69 4.16 24.60
CA GLY A 224 -37.40 2.98 23.81
C GLY A 224 -36.66 3.31 22.47
N LEU A 225 -37.06 4.41 21.81
CA LEU A 225 -36.35 4.89 20.61
C LEU A 225 -34.90 5.33 20.95
N ALA A 226 -34.70 6.06 22.04
CA ALA A 226 -33.38 6.48 22.49
C ALA A 226 -32.47 5.27 22.80
N ASP A 227 -33.02 4.24 23.44
CA ASP A 227 -32.31 2.98 23.70
C ASP A 227 -31.92 2.25 22.41
N ALA A 228 -32.84 2.18 21.43
CA ALA A 228 -32.54 1.58 20.12
C ALA A 228 -31.46 2.35 19.36
N GLN A 229 -31.51 3.69 19.38
CA GLN A 229 -30.48 4.55 18.80
C GLN A 229 -29.13 4.40 19.52
N GLN A 230 -29.13 4.25 20.84
CA GLN A 230 -27.88 4.00 21.59
C GLN A 230 -27.29 2.64 21.22
N GLN A 231 -28.11 1.60 21.00
CA GLN A 231 -27.62 0.31 20.51
C GLN A 231 -27.06 0.43 19.09
N GLU A 232 -27.66 1.21 18.19
CA GLU A 232 -27.16 1.42 16.82
C GLU A 232 -25.75 2.02 16.81
N ARG A 233 -25.40 2.86 17.79
CA ARG A 233 -24.04 3.41 17.96
C ARG A 233 -22.97 2.34 18.22
N GLN A 234 -23.35 1.10 18.49
CA GLN A 234 -22.38 -0.01 18.58
C GLN A 234 -21.88 -0.45 17.21
N VAL A 235 -22.59 -0.19 16.11
CA VAL A 235 -22.18 -0.54 14.75
C VAL A 235 -20.83 0.06 14.39
N PRO A 236 -20.58 1.37 14.49
CA PRO A 236 -19.27 1.93 14.17
C PRO A 236 -18.15 1.46 15.10
N VAL A 237 -18.46 1.03 16.32
CA VAL A 237 -17.47 0.42 17.22
C VAL A 237 -17.07 -0.96 16.70
N GLN A 238 -18.04 -1.77 16.31
CA GLN A 238 -17.79 -3.08 15.73
C GLN A 238 -17.07 -2.99 14.37
N GLN A 239 -17.39 -2.00 13.54
CA GLN A 239 -16.67 -1.73 12.30
C GLN A 239 -15.18 -1.46 12.55
N ARG A 240 -14.85 -0.61 13.55
CA ARG A 240 -13.45 -0.37 13.94
C ARG A 240 -12.74 -1.63 14.42
N GLN A 241 -13.47 -2.50 15.15
CA GLN A 241 -12.93 -3.80 15.55
C GLN A 241 -12.63 -4.68 14.34
N THR A 242 -13.53 -4.69 13.36
CA THR A 242 -13.36 -5.42 12.09
C THR A 242 -12.16 -4.88 11.30
N ASP A 243 -12.00 -3.56 11.23
CA ASP A 243 -10.87 -2.93 10.55
C ASP A 243 -9.54 -3.24 11.25
N ALA A 244 -9.53 -3.29 12.59
CA ALA A 244 -8.36 -3.70 13.35
C ALA A 244 -7.97 -5.17 13.08
N LEU A 245 -8.96 -6.07 12.95
CA LEU A 245 -8.71 -7.48 12.62
C LEU A 245 -8.23 -7.65 11.17
N ARG A 246 -8.74 -6.87 10.22
CA ARG A 246 -8.22 -6.83 8.83
C ARG A 246 -6.79 -6.32 8.78
N ALA A 247 -6.44 -5.32 9.58
CA ALA A 247 -5.07 -4.86 9.70
C ALA A 247 -4.15 -5.94 10.29
N ALA A 248 -4.63 -6.72 11.26
CA ALA A 248 -3.90 -7.87 11.81
C ALA A 248 -3.73 -9.00 10.78
N GLU A 249 -4.72 -9.25 9.93
CA GLU A 249 -4.64 -10.18 8.79
C GLU A 249 -3.55 -9.73 7.81
N SER A 250 -3.57 -8.47 7.37
CA SER A 250 -2.53 -7.90 6.50
C SER A 250 -1.12 -7.98 7.11
N GLN A 251 -1.00 -7.78 8.43
CA GLN A 251 0.27 -7.97 9.13
C GLN A 251 0.74 -9.44 9.10
N ALA A 252 -0.19 -10.40 9.29
CA ALA A 252 0.13 -11.82 9.20
C ALA A 252 0.57 -12.21 7.78
N GLU A 253 -0.08 -11.67 6.74
CA GLU A 253 0.33 -11.85 5.34
C GLU A 253 1.75 -11.31 5.08
N ALA A 254 2.07 -10.12 5.57
CA ALA A 254 3.41 -9.54 5.44
C ALA A 254 4.47 -10.40 6.15
N ASN A 255 4.16 -10.92 7.33
CA ASN A 255 5.05 -11.82 8.07
C ASN A 255 5.26 -13.14 7.31
N ALA A 256 4.22 -13.69 6.70
CA ALA A 256 4.33 -14.91 5.90
C ALA A 256 5.12 -14.68 4.61
N ALA A 257 4.95 -13.54 3.94
CA ALA A 257 5.76 -13.15 2.80
C ALA A 257 7.24 -13.03 3.18
N ALA A 258 7.55 -12.46 4.35
CA ALA A 258 8.93 -12.39 4.86
C ALA A 258 9.51 -13.79 5.17
N ALA A 259 8.72 -14.69 5.76
CA ALA A 259 9.14 -16.07 6.02
C ALA A 259 9.38 -16.83 4.71
N ALA A 260 8.49 -16.67 3.71
CA ALA A 260 8.64 -17.27 2.38
C ALA A 260 9.89 -16.75 1.66
N ALA A 261 10.17 -15.44 1.77
CA ALA A 261 11.39 -14.84 1.20
C ALA A 261 12.67 -15.42 1.84
N ARG A 262 12.69 -15.58 3.18
CA ARG A 262 13.82 -16.22 3.89
C ARG A 262 13.99 -17.67 3.47
N PHE A 263 12.90 -18.42 3.37
CA PHE A 263 12.93 -19.79 2.87
C PHE A 263 13.45 -19.86 1.44
N GLY A 264 13.06 -18.93 0.56
CA GLY A 264 13.58 -18.83 -0.80
C GLY A 264 15.09 -18.60 -0.85
N GLN A 265 15.66 -17.89 0.14
CA GLN A 265 17.10 -17.63 0.23
C GLN A 265 17.94 -18.86 0.62
N THR A 266 17.32 -19.97 1.03
CA THR A 266 18.02 -21.24 1.25
C THR A 266 18.53 -21.88 -0.03
N ARG A 267 17.97 -21.50 -1.18
CA ARG A 267 18.37 -21.98 -2.49
C ARG A 267 19.20 -20.89 -3.18
N ILE A 268 20.45 -21.17 -3.40
CA ILE A 268 21.42 -20.21 -3.92
C ILE A 268 21.61 -20.51 -5.41
N PHE A 269 21.34 -19.51 -6.24
CA PHE A 269 21.39 -19.61 -7.70
C PHE A 269 22.53 -18.77 -8.27
N ALA A 270 23.02 -19.17 -9.45
CA ALA A 270 24.01 -18.42 -10.20
C ALA A 270 23.42 -17.08 -10.68
N PRO A 271 24.03 -15.92 -10.35
CA PRO A 271 23.55 -14.62 -10.80
C PRO A 271 23.92 -14.32 -12.27
N ALA A 272 24.94 -14.99 -12.80
CA ALA A 272 25.42 -14.86 -14.17
C ALA A 272 25.86 -16.21 -14.72
N SER A 273 25.93 -16.34 -16.04
CA SER A 273 26.50 -17.52 -16.70
C SER A 273 28.03 -17.42 -16.70
N GLY A 274 28.69 -18.54 -16.40
CA GLY A 274 30.16 -18.55 -16.33
C GLY A 274 30.73 -19.91 -15.96
N ILE A 275 32.02 -19.94 -15.71
CA ILE A 275 32.73 -21.14 -15.22
C ILE A 275 33.03 -20.94 -13.72
N VAL A 276 32.81 -21.98 -12.94
CA VAL A 276 33.21 -22.01 -11.53
C VAL A 276 34.74 -22.03 -11.43
N THR A 277 35.32 -20.96 -10.92
CA THR A 277 36.78 -20.85 -10.74
C THR A 277 37.23 -21.37 -9.40
N LEU A 278 36.39 -21.22 -8.36
CA LEU A 278 36.74 -21.62 -7.01
C LEU A 278 35.49 -21.97 -6.22
N ARG A 279 35.49 -23.13 -5.57
CA ARG A 279 34.55 -23.48 -4.51
C ARG A 279 35.12 -23.08 -3.16
N ALA A 280 34.65 -21.94 -2.62
CA ALA A 280 35.11 -21.40 -1.34
C ALA A 280 34.52 -22.17 -0.15
N ALA A 281 33.32 -22.75 -0.30
CA ALA A 281 32.62 -23.50 0.76
C ALA A 281 32.39 -24.97 0.35
N ARG A 282 32.19 -25.85 1.35
CA ARG A 282 32.00 -27.28 1.19
C ARG A 282 30.65 -27.72 1.74
N GLN A 283 30.17 -28.86 1.22
CA GLN A 283 28.98 -29.52 1.79
C GLN A 283 29.21 -29.86 3.27
N GLY A 284 28.20 -29.60 4.12
CA GLY A 284 28.26 -29.78 5.58
C GLY A 284 28.79 -28.56 6.33
N GLU A 285 29.37 -27.58 5.66
CA GLU A 285 29.89 -26.34 6.26
C GLU A 285 28.75 -25.36 6.59
N VAL A 286 28.93 -24.59 7.67
CA VAL A 286 28.01 -23.51 8.06
C VAL A 286 28.52 -22.21 7.50
N VAL A 287 27.68 -21.54 6.70
CA VAL A 287 27.95 -20.23 6.09
C VAL A 287 27.14 -19.14 6.77
N ASN A 288 27.68 -17.93 6.76
CA ASN A 288 27.04 -16.72 7.27
C ASN A 288 26.71 -15.77 6.11
N PRO A 289 25.87 -14.75 6.33
CA PRO A 289 25.62 -13.71 5.31
C PRO A 289 26.93 -13.08 4.82
N GLY A 290 27.10 -13.05 3.50
CA GLY A 290 28.33 -12.57 2.86
C GLY A 290 29.45 -13.60 2.71
N SER A 291 29.36 -14.79 3.31
CA SER A 291 30.36 -15.85 3.10
C SER A 291 30.34 -16.31 1.64
N PRO A 292 31.50 -16.33 0.95
CA PRO A 292 31.59 -16.82 -0.41
C PRO A 292 31.33 -18.32 -0.45
N ILE A 293 30.55 -18.78 -1.44
CA ILE A 293 30.28 -20.19 -1.67
C ILE A 293 31.02 -20.66 -2.92
N VAL A 294 30.84 -19.94 -4.03
CA VAL A 294 31.57 -20.17 -5.27
C VAL A 294 31.93 -18.84 -5.94
N THR A 295 33.03 -18.84 -6.68
CA THR A 295 33.41 -17.72 -7.58
C THR A 295 33.16 -18.17 -9.01
N LEU A 296 32.46 -17.34 -9.78
CA LEU A 296 32.16 -17.56 -11.20
C LEU A 296 32.98 -16.59 -12.04
N PHE A 297 33.57 -17.08 -13.13
CA PHE A 297 34.16 -16.25 -14.15
C PHE A 297 33.17 -16.04 -15.30
N ASP A 298 32.80 -14.79 -15.53
CA ASP A 298 31.89 -14.41 -16.61
C ASP A 298 32.61 -14.39 -17.96
N LEU A 299 32.37 -15.39 -18.77
CA LEU A 299 32.96 -15.51 -20.10
C LEU A 299 32.51 -14.41 -21.10
N SER A 300 31.41 -13.76 -20.85
CA SER A 300 30.89 -12.69 -21.72
C SER A 300 31.69 -11.38 -21.56
N SER A 301 32.43 -11.25 -20.46
CA SER A 301 33.15 -10.05 -20.06
C SER A 301 34.63 -10.35 -19.88
N THR A 302 35.31 -10.77 -20.97
CA THR A 302 36.74 -11.06 -21.00
C THR A 302 37.52 -9.95 -21.70
N TRP A 303 38.69 -9.62 -21.19
CA TRP A 303 39.65 -8.66 -21.79
C TRP A 303 41.05 -9.13 -21.59
N VAL A 304 41.99 -8.53 -22.37
CA VAL A 304 43.42 -8.65 -22.14
C VAL A 304 43.87 -7.36 -21.49
N ASP A 305 44.45 -7.48 -20.28
CA ASP A 305 45.10 -6.38 -19.56
C ASP A 305 46.55 -6.33 -19.96
N THR A 306 47.01 -5.18 -20.42
CA THR A 306 48.41 -5.00 -20.89
C THR A 306 48.86 -3.58 -20.64
N ASP A 307 50.19 -3.44 -20.42
CA ASP A 307 50.83 -2.17 -20.17
C ASP A 307 51.50 -1.66 -21.43
N VAL A 308 51.24 -0.41 -21.77
CA VAL A 308 51.82 0.29 -22.92
C VAL A 308 52.82 1.33 -22.44
N GLU A 309 54.03 1.36 -23.02
CA GLU A 309 54.99 2.42 -22.71
C GLU A 309 54.40 3.83 -22.99
N GLU A 310 54.66 4.79 -22.12
CA GLU A 310 54.13 6.17 -22.21
C GLU A 310 54.37 6.79 -23.61
N THR A 311 55.46 6.45 -24.24
CA THR A 311 55.83 6.90 -25.59
C THR A 311 54.81 6.53 -26.68
N TYR A 312 54.07 5.45 -26.49
CA TYR A 312 53.08 4.94 -27.45
C TYR A 312 51.65 5.06 -26.94
N ALA A 313 51.48 5.48 -25.69
CA ALA A 313 50.16 5.54 -25.07
C ALA A 313 49.22 6.56 -25.72
N ASP A 314 49.76 7.67 -26.24
CA ASP A 314 49.00 8.70 -26.96
C ASP A 314 48.48 8.26 -28.32
N LEU A 315 49.07 7.22 -28.90
CA LEU A 315 48.64 6.65 -30.19
C LEU A 315 47.40 5.77 -30.07
N ILE A 316 47.04 5.37 -28.84
CA ILE A 316 45.90 4.46 -28.60
C ILE A 316 44.67 5.27 -28.21
N ALA A 317 43.64 5.20 -29.05
CA ALA A 317 42.35 5.80 -28.78
C ALA A 317 41.39 4.80 -28.11
N MET A 318 40.50 5.31 -27.23
CA MET A 318 39.39 4.52 -26.70
C MET A 318 38.50 4.06 -27.86
N GLY A 319 38.12 2.76 -27.84
CA GLY A 319 37.32 2.13 -28.91
C GLY A 319 38.12 1.66 -30.12
N GLU A 320 39.43 1.94 -30.19
CA GLU A 320 40.30 1.44 -31.25
C GLU A 320 40.39 -0.08 -31.21
N THR A 321 40.34 -0.73 -32.39
CA THR A 321 40.38 -2.19 -32.49
C THR A 321 41.81 -2.67 -32.62
N LEU A 322 42.30 -3.40 -31.65
CA LEU A 322 43.65 -4.00 -31.65
C LEU A 322 43.59 -5.51 -31.92
N ARG A 323 44.67 -6.04 -32.47
CA ARG A 323 44.85 -7.47 -32.65
C ARG A 323 45.45 -8.07 -31.39
N VAL A 324 44.91 -9.19 -30.98
CA VAL A 324 45.37 -9.97 -29.84
C VAL A 324 45.74 -11.37 -30.35
N ARG A 325 46.94 -11.83 -30.04
CA ARG A 325 47.45 -13.13 -30.41
C ARG A 325 47.63 -13.98 -29.16
N LEU A 326 47.11 -15.19 -29.20
CA LEU A 326 47.25 -16.17 -28.12
C LEU A 326 48.52 -17.02 -28.33
N PRO A 327 49.04 -17.71 -27.26
CA PRO A 327 50.16 -18.62 -27.38
C PRO A 327 49.93 -19.75 -28.37
N SER A 328 48.66 -20.16 -28.60
CA SER A 328 48.28 -21.11 -29.63
C SER A 328 48.48 -20.62 -31.07
N GLY A 329 48.81 -19.33 -31.27
CA GLY A 329 48.84 -18.71 -32.59
C GLY A 329 47.52 -18.16 -33.09
N THR A 330 46.43 -18.37 -32.36
CA THR A 330 45.11 -17.82 -32.71
C THR A 330 45.10 -16.32 -32.58
N GLU A 331 44.67 -15.62 -33.63
CA GLU A 331 44.51 -14.16 -33.64
C GLU A 331 43.06 -13.78 -33.45
N MET A 332 42.84 -12.81 -32.61
CA MET A 332 41.54 -12.23 -32.28
C MET A 332 41.63 -10.71 -32.40
N THR A 333 40.53 -10.03 -32.51
CA THR A 333 40.49 -8.56 -32.55
C THR A 333 39.46 -8.07 -31.51
N GLY A 334 39.79 -6.93 -30.91
CA GLY A 334 38.88 -6.34 -29.96
C GLY A 334 39.10 -4.86 -29.72
N PRO A 335 38.09 -4.12 -29.29
CA PRO A 335 38.21 -2.71 -28.99
C PRO A 335 38.90 -2.48 -27.65
N VAL A 336 39.64 -1.38 -27.56
CA VAL A 336 40.16 -0.85 -26.29
C VAL A 336 39.01 -0.30 -25.48
N ILE A 337 38.73 -0.93 -24.32
CA ILE A 337 37.60 -0.58 -23.44
C ILE A 337 38.01 0.24 -22.23
N TYR A 338 39.30 0.26 -21.94
CA TYR A 338 39.85 1.02 -20.82
C TYR A 338 41.27 1.48 -21.16
N LYS A 339 41.61 2.68 -20.74
CA LYS A 339 42.96 3.27 -20.78
C LYS A 339 43.12 4.02 -19.46
N ALA A 340 44.14 3.66 -18.69
CA ALA A 340 44.41 4.31 -17.41
C ALA A 340 44.72 5.80 -17.61
N VAL A 341 44.26 6.62 -16.69
CA VAL A 341 44.53 8.08 -16.67
C VAL A 341 45.87 8.38 -16.01
N GLU A 342 46.32 7.49 -15.13
CA GLU A 342 47.59 7.59 -14.44
C GLU A 342 48.59 6.60 -15.05
N ALA A 343 49.81 7.06 -15.27
CA ALA A 343 50.90 6.19 -15.67
C ALA A 343 51.60 5.64 -14.43
N ASP A 344 51.80 4.34 -14.41
CA ASP A 344 52.49 3.63 -13.34
C ASP A 344 53.86 3.15 -13.83
N PHE A 345 54.76 2.75 -12.94
CA PHE A 345 56.05 2.19 -13.33
C PHE A 345 55.89 0.74 -13.81
N ALA A 346 56.56 0.43 -14.92
CA ALA A 346 56.54 -0.91 -15.50
C ALA A 346 56.92 -1.97 -14.45
N THR A 347 56.05 -3.00 -14.29
CA THR A 347 56.38 -4.14 -13.44
C THR A 347 57.47 -4.98 -14.05
N GLN A 348 58.29 -5.63 -13.21
CA GLN A 348 59.51 -6.34 -13.56
C GLN A 348 59.35 -7.47 -14.61
N ARG A 349 58.11 -7.81 -14.99
CA ARG A 349 57.80 -8.86 -15.99
C ARG A 349 57.94 -8.42 -17.45
N ASP A 350 57.78 -7.13 -17.71
CA ASP A 350 57.57 -6.63 -19.08
C ASP A 350 58.74 -5.83 -19.63
N VAL A 351 59.84 -5.65 -18.87
CA VAL A 351 60.92 -4.75 -19.26
C VAL A 351 62.27 -5.44 -19.20
N SER A 352 63.02 -5.32 -20.29
CA SER A 352 64.41 -5.69 -20.37
C SER A 352 65.24 -4.90 -19.34
N ARG A 353 66.34 -5.49 -18.79
CA ARG A 353 67.16 -4.90 -17.73
C ARG A 353 67.66 -3.47 -18.00
N THR A 354 67.54 -2.97 -19.23
CA THR A 354 67.98 -1.63 -19.68
C THR A 354 66.90 -0.56 -19.63
N LYS A 355 65.60 -0.90 -19.25
CA LYS A 355 64.48 0.03 -19.36
C LYS A 355 63.64 0.11 -18.04
N ARG A 356 64.33 0.17 -16.88
CA ARG A 356 63.69 0.12 -15.56
C ARG A 356 62.87 1.36 -15.15
N ASP A 357 63.04 2.49 -15.84
CA ASP A 357 62.44 3.78 -15.44
C ASP A 357 61.38 4.28 -16.42
N ILE A 358 60.84 3.41 -17.27
CA ILE A 358 59.79 3.79 -18.21
C ILE A 358 58.41 3.66 -17.54
N LYS A 359 57.65 4.74 -17.60
CA LYS A 359 56.24 4.73 -17.19
C LYS A 359 55.40 4.02 -18.23
N THR A 360 54.43 3.27 -17.76
CA THR A 360 53.45 2.54 -18.57
C THR A 360 52.04 2.98 -18.26
N VAL A 361 51.16 2.88 -19.25
CA VAL A 361 49.74 3.14 -19.13
C VAL A 361 49.02 1.82 -19.37
N ALA A 362 48.23 1.37 -18.39
CA ALA A 362 47.43 0.15 -18.51
C ALA A 362 46.30 0.35 -19.50
N ILE A 363 46.11 -0.60 -20.39
CA ILE A 363 44.97 -0.68 -21.32
C ILE A 363 44.30 -2.03 -21.23
N ARG A 364 43.00 -2.06 -21.48
CA ARG A 364 42.21 -3.28 -21.58
C ARG A 364 41.62 -3.41 -22.97
N VAL A 365 41.89 -4.53 -23.62
CA VAL A 365 41.36 -4.87 -24.93
C VAL A 365 40.33 -5.95 -24.77
N ARG A 366 39.06 -5.66 -25.09
CA ARG A 366 37.98 -6.65 -25.00
C ARG A 366 38.22 -7.76 -26.02
N VAL A 367 38.11 -9.02 -25.58
CA VAL A 367 38.16 -10.19 -26.45
C VAL A 367 36.95 -11.08 -26.19
N ALA A 368 36.35 -11.59 -27.26
CA ALA A 368 35.23 -12.51 -27.14
C ALA A 368 35.73 -13.91 -26.74
N ASN A 369 35.10 -14.55 -25.77
CA ASN A 369 35.43 -15.90 -25.31
C ASN A 369 34.22 -16.85 -25.34
N PRO A 370 33.53 -16.99 -26.49
CA PRO A 370 32.29 -17.77 -26.54
C PRO A 370 32.51 -19.27 -26.28
N ASP A 371 33.68 -19.77 -26.61
CA ASP A 371 34.05 -21.18 -26.50
C ASP A 371 34.74 -21.53 -25.17
N GLY A 372 34.93 -20.55 -24.26
CA GLY A 372 35.66 -20.76 -23.00
C GLY A 372 37.15 -21.13 -23.17
N LYS A 373 37.75 -20.80 -24.31
CA LYS A 373 39.15 -21.13 -24.59
C LYS A 373 40.17 -20.22 -23.86
N LEU A 374 39.72 -19.04 -23.45
CA LEU A 374 40.54 -18.10 -22.69
C LEU A 374 40.33 -18.38 -21.19
N ALA A 375 41.42 -18.73 -20.51
CA ALA A 375 41.45 -18.88 -19.06
C ALA A 375 42.03 -17.62 -18.40
N LEU A 376 41.58 -17.34 -17.17
CA LEU A 376 42.14 -16.26 -16.35
C LEU A 376 43.65 -16.45 -16.15
N GLY A 377 44.39 -15.35 -16.24
CA GLY A 377 45.86 -15.38 -16.10
C GLY A 377 46.61 -15.93 -17.34
N MET A 378 45.90 -16.31 -18.43
CA MET A 378 46.55 -16.75 -19.67
C MET A 378 47.29 -15.60 -20.32
N THR A 379 48.51 -15.82 -20.77
CA THR A 379 49.28 -14.83 -21.50
C THR A 379 48.66 -14.58 -22.88
N ALA A 380 48.59 -13.30 -23.27
CA ALA A 380 48.20 -12.88 -24.62
C ALA A 380 49.10 -11.76 -25.11
N TRP A 381 49.27 -11.63 -26.40
CA TRP A 381 50.05 -10.57 -27.01
C TRP A 381 49.13 -9.61 -27.75
N VAL A 382 49.17 -8.34 -27.35
CA VAL A 382 48.45 -7.26 -28.02
C VAL A 382 49.38 -6.64 -29.05
N MET A 383 48.94 -6.58 -30.30
CA MET A 383 49.71 -6.05 -31.42
C MET A 383 49.29 -4.61 -31.68
N LEU A 384 50.19 -3.67 -31.37
CA LEU A 384 49.99 -2.25 -31.62
C LEU A 384 50.72 -1.84 -32.91
N PRO A 385 50.03 -1.36 -33.95
CA PRO A 385 50.68 -0.78 -35.13
C PRO A 385 51.26 0.59 -34.73
N VAL A 386 52.59 0.70 -34.68
CA VAL A 386 53.26 1.94 -34.36
C VAL A 386 53.89 2.54 -35.61
N PRO A 387 53.81 3.88 -35.83
CA PRO A 387 54.60 4.55 -36.83
C PRO A 387 56.05 4.50 -36.40
N VAL A 388 57.00 4.54 -37.40
CA VAL A 388 58.44 4.67 -37.12
C VAL A 388 58.65 6.04 -36.49
N LEU A 389 58.87 6.08 -35.20
CA LEU A 389 59.17 7.31 -34.47
C LEU A 389 60.60 7.77 -34.79
N PRO A 390 60.87 9.08 -35.01
CA PRO A 390 62.18 9.59 -35.07
C PRO A 390 62.92 9.35 -33.74
N PRO A 391 64.24 9.16 -33.72
CA PRO A 391 64.98 8.97 -32.48
C PRO A 391 64.74 10.16 -31.55
N PRO A 392 64.62 9.93 -30.24
CA PRO A 392 64.43 10.99 -29.28
C PRO A 392 65.54 12.02 -29.38
N PRO A 393 65.21 13.31 -29.20
CA PRO A 393 66.28 14.35 -29.21
C PRO A 393 67.29 14.01 -28.11
N PRO A 394 68.59 14.28 -28.36
CA PRO A 394 69.65 13.99 -27.39
C PRO A 394 69.34 14.74 -26.09
N VAL A 395 69.25 14.00 -25.00
CA VAL A 395 69.14 14.57 -23.68
C VAL A 395 70.36 15.42 -23.43
N ASN A 396 70.25 16.76 -23.55
CA ASN A 396 71.28 17.68 -23.09
C ASN A 396 71.44 17.46 -21.60
N SER A 397 72.44 16.73 -21.20
CA SER A 397 72.97 16.74 -19.84
C SER A 397 73.44 18.18 -19.57
N ALA A 398 72.51 19.03 -19.10
CA ALA A 398 72.92 20.27 -18.46
C ALA A 398 73.66 19.85 -17.20
N LYS A 399 75.03 20.07 -17.30
CA LYS A 399 75.83 20.18 -16.08
C LYS A 399 75.32 21.37 -15.29
N ASP A 400 74.89 21.08 -14.06
CA ASP A 400 75.28 21.88 -12.90
C ASP A 400 75.07 21.03 -11.64
#